data_6d9c39e9a63a7cabb8b33697c668e25a
#
_entry.id   6d9c39e9a63a7cabb8b33697c668e25a
#
_cell.length_a   1.000
_cell.length_b   1.000
_cell.length_c   1.000
_cell.angle_alpha   90.00
_cell.angle_beta   90.00
_cell.angle_gamma   90.00
#
_symmetry.space_group_name_H-M   'P 1'
#
loop_
_entity.id
_entity.type
_entity.pdbx_description
1 polymer ?
#
loop_
_entity_poly.entity_id
_entity_poly.type
_entity_poly.pdbx_seq_one_letter_code
_entity_poly.pdbx_strand_id
1 'polypeptide(L)'
;GKVYTEGVRETAMKYVPIMRAEGADVVVAISHGGLDNSPYAPSMENGNWYLSQVPGIDAMLIGHSHQVFPNAASAVAQFNLPGVDKAAGLVNGVPTTMANLWGKHLGVIGLHLKWDGAHWVIDKRQTTVEARGAQQADKSFVAADPGVVALVAKEHAATIAYVKTPVGESAFRMSSYFADVGDDTAIAPVNLAQADYVSRYVKANLPQYAALPVLSMASAFKSGSAGVSDYTDVAPGKLALNNAADLYLYPNTLYAVKIDGAGLKAWLEHGAGRFNTIDPAKAGPQELINPSFPSYNFDVPTSSELRFEIDISKPVGQRIVKLAYQGKPVQAGQQFIVATNNYRASGGGGFPGLDGSKTLLASPDANRDVLIAWIKSAKTLTLAAHGAQRSWQFAKVKTAGPVVFHAAPGKLAVARAAGVENVVELKADDGGGKGFALYAVDLSK
;
A
#
# COMPACT_ATOMS: atom_id res chain seq x y z
N GLY A 1 6.37 23.28 17.74
CA GLY A 1 7.08 22.44 18.72
C GLY A 1 7.57 21.17 18.08
N LYS A 2 8.69 20.62 18.55
CA LYS A 2 9.19 19.30 18.09
C LYS A 2 8.54 18.21 18.94
N VAL A 3 8.04 17.16 18.31
CA VAL A 3 7.56 15.94 18.98
C VAL A 3 8.74 14.97 19.03
N TYR A 4 9.03 14.45 20.21
CA TYR A 4 9.99 13.38 20.41
C TYR A 4 9.23 12.08 20.64
N THR A 5 9.69 11.00 20.00
CA THR A 5 9.21 9.64 20.25
C THR A 5 10.36 8.78 20.76
N GLU A 6 10.09 7.96 21.78
CA GLU A 6 11.01 6.89 22.20
C GLU A 6 10.63 5.60 21.50
N GLY A 7 11.59 4.70 21.28
CA GLY A 7 11.35 3.37 20.73
C GLY A 7 10.45 2.52 21.65
N VAL A 8 9.73 1.58 21.07
CA VAL A 8 8.79 0.73 21.83
C VAL A 8 9.48 -0.08 22.92
N ARG A 9 10.70 -0.56 22.67
CA ARG A 9 11.50 -1.30 23.65
C ARG A 9 11.96 -0.42 24.80
N GLU A 10 12.53 0.76 24.50
CA GLU A 10 13.02 1.72 25.51
C GLU A 10 11.87 2.19 26.42
N THR A 11 10.73 2.50 25.81
CA THR A 11 9.52 2.90 26.53
C THR A 11 9.06 1.77 27.47
N ALA A 12 9.01 0.53 26.98
CA ALA A 12 8.63 -0.62 27.81
C ALA A 12 9.63 -0.89 28.94
N MET A 13 10.95 -0.82 28.67
CA MET A 13 11.98 -0.98 29.69
C MET A 13 11.86 0.06 30.83
N LYS A 14 11.38 1.26 30.50
CA LYS A 14 11.16 2.35 31.46
C LYS A 14 9.88 2.16 32.28
N TYR A 15 8.77 1.86 31.62
CA TYR A 15 7.45 1.89 32.24
C TYR A 15 6.98 0.58 32.85
N VAL A 16 7.40 -0.58 32.34
CA VAL A 16 7.02 -1.88 32.90
C VAL A 16 7.43 -2.03 34.37
N PRO A 17 8.66 -1.69 34.79
CA PRO A 17 9.02 -1.70 36.22
C PRO A 17 8.20 -0.73 37.08
N ILE A 18 7.85 0.43 36.55
CA ILE A 18 7.02 1.41 37.25
C ILE A 18 5.62 0.83 37.49
N MET A 19 4.98 0.28 36.47
CA MET A 19 3.67 -0.36 36.57
C MET A 19 3.67 -1.50 37.62
N ARG A 20 4.71 -2.32 37.63
CA ARG A 20 4.89 -3.39 38.62
C ARG A 20 5.03 -2.83 40.03
N ALA A 21 5.82 -1.79 40.21
CA ALA A 21 5.98 -1.13 41.53
C ALA A 21 4.68 -0.46 42.01
N GLU A 22 3.82 -0.02 41.10
CA GLU A 22 2.51 0.54 41.38
C GLU A 22 1.42 -0.54 41.61
N GLY A 23 1.77 -1.84 41.60
CA GLY A 23 0.89 -2.95 41.92
C GLY A 23 0.24 -3.66 40.73
N ALA A 24 0.70 -3.47 39.53
CA ALA A 24 0.19 -4.22 38.38
C ALA A 24 0.64 -5.69 38.42
N ASP A 25 -0.30 -6.61 38.57
CA ASP A 25 -0.05 -8.06 38.55
C ASP A 25 0.07 -8.60 37.11
N VAL A 26 -0.54 -7.93 36.13
CA VAL A 26 -0.49 -8.31 34.72
C VAL A 26 -0.19 -7.06 33.87
N VAL A 27 0.80 -7.16 32.98
CA VAL A 27 1.17 -6.09 32.05
C VAL A 27 0.96 -6.57 30.61
N VAL A 28 0.07 -5.90 29.89
CA VAL A 28 -0.22 -6.17 28.48
C VAL A 28 0.33 -5.04 27.62
N ALA A 29 1.19 -5.37 26.67
CA ALA A 29 1.67 -4.40 25.70
C ALA A 29 0.73 -4.35 24.48
N ILE A 30 0.26 -3.15 24.12
CA ILE A 30 -0.49 -2.88 22.91
C ILE A 30 0.41 -2.06 22.00
N SER A 31 0.97 -2.71 20.97
CA SER A 31 1.95 -2.08 20.08
C SER A 31 1.53 -2.22 18.62
N HIS A 32 1.34 -1.08 17.94
CA HIS A 32 1.00 -1.07 16.52
C HIS A 32 2.27 -1.23 15.65
N GLY A 33 2.84 -2.43 15.65
CA GLY A 33 4.00 -2.86 14.88
C GLY A 33 3.93 -4.35 14.58
N GLY A 34 4.71 -4.80 13.61
CA GLY A 34 4.91 -6.21 13.27
C GLY A 34 6.11 -6.82 13.98
N LEU A 35 6.58 -7.96 13.47
CA LEU A 35 7.76 -8.67 13.93
C LEU A 35 8.92 -8.45 12.95
N ASP A 36 10.07 -8.00 13.47
CA ASP A 36 11.32 -7.85 12.74
C ASP A 36 12.50 -8.08 13.69
N ASN A 37 13.44 -8.95 13.30
CA ASN A 37 14.66 -9.24 14.05
C ASN A 37 15.94 -8.74 13.36
N SER A 38 15.83 -7.86 12.36
CA SER A 38 16.97 -7.14 11.79
C SER A 38 17.71 -6.34 12.87
N PRO A 39 18.94 -5.90 12.66
CA PRO A 39 19.70 -5.16 13.68
C PRO A 39 18.88 -4.06 14.33
N TYR A 40 18.80 -4.07 15.65
CA TYR A 40 17.92 -3.17 16.41
C TYR A 40 18.22 -1.70 16.15
N ALA A 41 17.17 -0.92 15.93
CA ALA A 41 17.21 0.53 15.93
C ALA A 41 15.99 1.09 16.73
N PRO A 42 16.16 2.11 17.58
CA PRO A 42 15.07 2.65 18.38
C PRO A 42 13.86 3.14 17.58
N SER A 43 14.06 3.52 16.32
CA SER A 43 13.02 4.00 15.40
C SER A 43 12.46 2.93 14.46
N MET A 44 12.80 1.64 14.66
CA MET A 44 12.32 0.58 13.77
C MET A 44 10.81 0.41 13.88
N GLU A 45 10.15 0.28 12.73
CA GLU A 45 8.69 0.25 12.58
C GLU A 45 8.05 -1.02 13.17
N ASN A 46 8.74 -2.17 13.06
CA ASN A 46 8.22 -3.49 13.43
C ASN A 46 8.95 -4.11 14.63
N GLY A 47 9.28 -3.31 15.64
CA GLY A 47 10.15 -3.66 16.76
C GLY A 47 9.60 -4.67 17.79
N ASN A 48 8.45 -5.31 17.53
CA ASN A 48 7.79 -6.14 18.55
C ASN A 48 8.52 -7.46 18.88
N TRP A 49 9.39 -7.94 17.99
CA TRP A 49 10.27 -9.06 18.34
C TRP A 49 11.23 -8.68 19.49
N TYR A 50 11.72 -7.44 19.51
CA TYR A 50 12.54 -6.89 20.59
C TYR A 50 11.73 -6.49 21.82
N LEU A 51 10.50 -5.99 21.60
CA LEU A 51 9.57 -5.66 22.69
C LEU A 51 9.24 -6.90 23.52
N SER A 52 9.05 -8.07 22.91
CA SER A 52 8.77 -9.33 23.62
C SER A 52 9.91 -9.81 24.53
N GLN A 53 11.11 -9.25 24.39
CA GLN A 53 12.28 -9.57 25.26
C GLN A 53 12.35 -8.68 26.49
N VAL A 54 11.47 -7.68 26.61
CA VAL A 54 11.42 -6.81 27.80
C VAL A 54 10.82 -7.58 28.98
N PRO A 55 11.57 -7.75 30.11
CA PRO A 55 11.05 -8.46 31.26
C PRO A 55 9.79 -7.83 31.84
N GLY A 56 8.82 -8.66 32.22
CA GLY A 56 7.62 -8.23 32.88
C GLY A 56 6.45 -7.91 31.96
N ILE A 57 6.57 -8.10 30.64
CA ILE A 57 5.43 -8.12 29.73
C ILE A 57 4.84 -9.53 29.73
N ASP A 58 3.52 -9.62 29.98
CA ASP A 58 2.80 -10.89 30.11
C ASP A 58 2.04 -11.28 28.86
N ALA A 59 1.63 -10.32 28.04
CA ALA A 59 0.95 -10.54 26.76
C ALA A 59 1.18 -9.35 25.82
N MET A 60 1.04 -9.60 24.51
CA MET A 60 1.14 -8.56 23.48
C MET A 60 -0.02 -8.62 22.50
N LEU A 61 -0.60 -7.47 22.22
CA LEU A 61 -1.51 -7.24 21.09
C LEU A 61 -0.74 -6.43 20.05
N ILE A 62 -0.47 -7.03 18.90
CA ILE A 62 0.35 -6.42 17.84
C ILE A 62 -0.46 -6.23 16.55
N GLY A 63 0.08 -5.46 15.59
CA GLY A 63 -0.66 -5.12 14.37
C GLY A 63 0.24 -4.70 13.21
N HIS A 64 -0.19 -3.67 12.46
CA HIS A 64 0.52 -2.99 11.37
C HIS A 64 0.77 -3.82 10.11
N SER A 65 1.39 -4.99 10.22
CA SER A 65 1.72 -5.83 9.05
C SER A 65 0.51 -6.59 8.46
N HIS A 66 -0.71 -6.38 9.01
CA HIS A 66 -1.96 -6.92 8.50
C HIS A 66 -1.97 -8.45 8.34
N GLN A 67 -1.30 -9.16 9.24
CA GLN A 67 -1.22 -10.62 9.22
C GLN A 67 -2.11 -11.25 10.30
N VAL A 68 -2.32 -12.55 10.18
CA VAL A 68 -3.03 -13.35 11.18
C VAL A 68 -2.01 -14.11 12.02
N PHE A 69 -1.93 -13.83 13.31
CA PHE A 69 -1.11 -14.55 14.25
C PHE A 69 -1.89 -14.80 15.57
N PRO A 70 -1.89 -16.04 16.12
CA PRO A 70 -1.20 -17.24 15.62
C PRO A 70 -1.78 -17.79 14.32
N ASN A 71 -0.93 -18.45 13.53
CA ASN A 71 -1.35 -19.20 12.34
C ASN A 71 -0.28 -20.25 11.98
N ALA A 72 -0.49 -21.49 12.38
CA ALA A 72 0.43 -22.60 12.15
C ALA A 72 0.76 -22.84 10.67
N ALA A 73 -0.20 -22.60 9.78
CA ALA A 73 -0.07 -22.80 8.34
C ALA A 73 0.57 -21.59 7.61
N SER A 74 0.88 -20.51 8.32
CA SER A 74 1.38 -19.29 7.68
C SER A 74 2.76 -19.48 7.06
N ALA A 75 2.91 -19.00 5.81
CA ALA A 75 4.19 -18.91 5.09
C ALA A 75 4.93 -17.58 5.33
N VAL A 76 4.39 -16.70 6.17
CA VAL A 76 5.00 -15.39 6.50
C VAL A 76 6.37 -15.60 7.13
N ALA A 77 7.40 -15.03 6.53
CA ALA A 77 8.81 -15.24 6.97
C ALA A 77 9.03 -14.79 8.42
N GLN A 78 8.42 -13.69 8.84
CA GLN A 78 8.48 -13.12 10.18
C GLN A 78 7.93 -14.08 11.26
N PHE A 79 7.08 -15.04 10.90
CA PHE A 79 6.55 -16.04 11.83
C PHE A 79 7.46 -17.26 11.99
N ASN A 80 8.57 -17.31 11.26
CA ASN A 80 9.60 -18.32 11.38
C ASN A 80 10.89 -17.77 12.04
N LEU A 81 10.84 -16.58 12.65
CA LEU A 81 11.96 -15.99 13.37
C LEU A 81 12.30 -16.82 14.62
N PRO A 82 13.57 -16.79 15.10
CA PRO A 82 13.94 -17.40 16.37
C PRO A 82 13.05 -16.90 17.52
N GLY A 83 12.59 -17.84 18.36
CA GLY A 83 11.71 -17.53 19.49
C GLY A 83 10.24 -17.31 19.13
N VAL A 84 9.84 -17.44 17.86
CA VAL A 84 8.44 -17.35 17.44
C VAL A 84 7.84 -18.74 17.30
N ASP A 85 6.82 -19.04 18.10
CA ASP A 85 5.95 -20.21 17.92
C ASP A 85 4.62 -19.78 17.30
N LYS A 86 4.54 -19.93 15.98
CA LYS A 86 3.36 -19.51 15.21
C LYS A 86 2.12 -20.39 15.41
N ALA A 87 2.29 -21.57 16.01
CA ALA A 87 1.17 -22.46 16.31
C ALA A 87 0.59 -22.14 17.70
N ALA A 88 1.45 -21.94 18.71
CA ALA A 88 1.04 -21.60 20.04
C ALA A 88 0.75 -20.10 20.25
N GLY A 89 1.13 -19.23 19.31
CA GLY A 89 0.97 -17.79 19.45
C GLY A 89 1.94 -17.13 20.43
N LEU A 90 3.21 -17.61 20.44
CA LEU A 90 4.21 -17.10 21.36
C LEU A 90 5.33 -16.38 20.60
N VAL A 91 5.77 -15.24 21.12
CA VAL A 91 6.97 -14.53 20.66
C VAL A 91 7.91 -14.39 21.86
N ASN A 92 9.07 -15.06 21.80
CA ASN A 92 10.02 -15.19 22.92
C ASN A 92 9.33 -15.63 24.25
N GLY A 93 8.34 -16.51 24.14
CA GLY A 93 7.56 -17.02 25.27
C GLY A 93 6.45 -16.07 25.77
N VAL A 94 6.23 -14.93 25.12
CA VAL A 94 5.13 -13.99 25.44
C VAL A 94 3.92 -14.30 24.57
N PRO A 95 2.74 -14.58 25.16
CA PRO A 95 1.48 -14.72 24.43
C PRO A 95 1.19 -13.49 23.57
N THR A 96 1.02 -13.69 22.26
CA THR A 96 0.93 -12.61 21.30
C THR A 96 -0.14 -12.89 20.25
N THR A 97 -0.94 -11.90 19.87
CA THR A 97 -1.89 -12.02 18.77
C THR A 97 -1.87 -10.83 17.82
N MET A 98 -2.12 -11.11 16.53
CA MET A 98 -2.32 -10.10 15.47
C MET A 98 -3.59 -10.46 14.70
N ALA A 99 -4.55 -9.55 14.71
CA ALA A 99 -5.92 -9.80 14.26
C ALA A 99 -6.21 -9.38 12.80
N ASN A 100 -5.18 -9.40 11.91
CA ASN A 100 -5.34 -8.95 10.52
C ASN A 100 -5.72 -7.45 10.44
N LEU A 101 -6.66 -7.09 9.57
CA LEU A 101 -7.15 -5.73 9.33
C LEU A 101 -8.67 -5.70 9.17
N TRP A 102 -9.25 -4.51 9.35
CA TRP A 102 -10.67 -4.20 9.08
C TRP A 102 -11.67 -5.11 9.81
N GLY A 103 -11.35 -5.53 11.03
CA GLY A 103 -12.25 -6.40 11.80
C GLY A 103 -12.44 -7.80 11.25
N LYS A 104 -11.57 -8.26 10.34
CA LYS A 104 -11.67 -9.62 9.76
C LYS A 104 -11.41 -10.73 10.77
N HIS A 105 -10.66 -10.42 11.83
CA HIS A 105 -10.33 -11.37 12.91
C HIS A 105 -10.46 -10.68 14.26
N LEU A 106 -10.68 -11.49 15.28
CA LEU A 106 -10.59 -11.12 16.69
C LEU A 106 -9.41 -11.87 17.31
N GLY A 107 -8.42 -11.13 17.84
CA GLY A 107 -7.35 -11.71 18.64
C GLY A 107 -7.84 -11.97 20.06
N VAL A 108 -7.62 -13.18 20.56
CA VAL A 108 -8.02 -13.60 21.92
C VAL A 108 -6.82 -14.19 22.64
N ILE A 109 -6.48 -13.65 23.80
CA ILE A 109 -5.49 -14.21 24.71
C ILE A 109 -6.20 -14.56 26.02
N GLY A 110 -6.30 -15.85 26.35
CA GLY A 110 -6.85 -16.35 27.59
C GLY A 110 -5.73 -16.52 28.63
N LEU A 111 -5.63 -15.59 29.59
CA LEU A 111 -4.68 -15.69 30.69
C LEU A 111 -5.35 -16.39 31.88
N HIS A 112 -4.80 -17.53 32.32
CA HIS A 112 -5.22 -18.19 33.53
C HIS A 112 -4.49 -17.60 34.74
N LEU A 113 -5.25 -16.93 35.63
CA LEU A 113 -4.69 -16.28 36.81
C LEU A 113 -4.91 -17.14 38.04
N LYS A 114 -3.88 -17.25 38.87
CA LYS A 114 -3.90 -17.91 40.18
C LYS A 114 -3.42 -16.92 41.22
N TRP A 115 -4.18 -16.80 42.32
CA TRP A 115 -3.75 -16.03 43.47
C TRP A 115 -2.71 -16.79 44.29
N ASP A 116 -1.54 -16.20 44.54
CA ASP A 116 -0.47 -16.83 45.33
C ASP A 116 -0.42 -16.46 46.80
N GLY A 117 -1.36 -15.62 47.23
CA GLY A 117 -1.44 -15.09 48.58
C GLY A 117 -1.14 -13.58 48.68
N ALA A 118 -0.49 -13.02 47.66
CA ALA A 118 -0.13 -11.61 47.58
C ALA A 118 -0.45 -10.98 46.20
N HIS A 119 -0.29 -11.76 45.10
CA HIS A 119 -0.40 -11.32 43.72
C HIS A 119 -1.14 -12.31 42.86
N TRP A 120 -1.72 -11.82 41.76
CA TRP A 120 -2.20 -12.67 40.67
C TRP A 120 -1.03 -13.10 39.77
N VAL A 121 -0.77 -14.39 39.69
CA VAL A 121 0.26 -14.96 38.80
C VAL A 121 -0.37 -15.72 37.65
N ILE A 122 0.29 -15.68 36.50
CA ILE A 122 -0.22 -16.33 35.28
C ILE A 122 0.25 -17.79 35.25
N ASP A 123 -0.69 -18.73 35.13
CA ASP A 123 -0.38 -20.11 34.77
C ASP A 123 -0.13 -20.21 33.25
N LYS A 124 1.13 -20.12 32.86
CA LYS A 124 1.53 -20.15 31.46
C LYS A 124 1.13 -21.42 30.71
N ARG A 125 0.92 -22.56 31.44
CA ARG A 125 0.52 -23.82 30.82
C ARG A 125 -0.93 -23.84 30.37
N GLN A 126 -1.77 -23.00 30.96
CA GLN A 126 -3.20 -22.88 30.64
C GLN A 126 -3.49 -21.64 29.78
N THR A 127 -2.47 -20.83 29.46
CA THR A 127 -2.64 -19.66 28.58
C THR A 127 -2.94 -20.13 27.17
N THR A 128 -3.95 -19.51 26.56
CA THR A 128 -4.37 -19.78 25.18
C THR A 128 -4.23 -18.52 24.33
N VAL A 129 -3.89 -18.69 23.04
CA VAL A 129 -3.84 -17.59 22.06
C VAL A 129 -4.55 -18.02 20.80
N GLU A 130 -5.46 -17.19 20.33
CA GLU A 130 -6.25 -17.44 19.14
C GLU A 130 -6.38 -16.19 18.29
N ALA A 131 -6.55 -16.40 16.96
CA ALA A 131 -7.01 -15.38 16.02
C ALA A 131 -8.28 -15.92 15.35
N ARG A 132 -9.46 -15.51 15.83
CA ARG A 132 -10.76 -15.98 15.35
C ARG A 132 -11.19 -15.17 14.14
N GLY A 133 -11.37 -15.83 12.99
CA GLY A 133 -11.87 -15.19 11.77
C GLY A 133 -13.36 -14.88 11.86
N ALA A 134 -13.78 -13.73 11.35
CA ALA A 134 -15.20 -13.45 11.11
C ALA A 134 -15.77 -14.32 9.98
N GLN A 135 -14.95 -14.75 9.02
CA GLN A 135 -15.30 -15.71 8.00
C GLN A 135 -14.98 -17.12 8.49
N GLN A 136 -15.95 -18.02 8.37
CA GLN A 136 -15.83 -19.45 8.74
C GLN A 136 -15.19 -20.27 7.60
N ALA A 137 -14.87 -21.53 7.89
CA ALA A 137 -14.24 -22.44 6.94
C ALA A 137 -15.10 -22.72 5.68
N ASP A 138 -16.43 -22.68 5.83
CA ASP A 138 -17.41 -22.82 4.74
C ASP A 138 -17.62 -21.53 3.94
N LYS A 139 -16.82 -20.49 4.20
CA LYS A 139 -16.87 -19.13 3.62
C LYS A 139 -18.08 -18.30 4.05
N SER A 140 -18.95 -18.79 4.92
CA SER A 140 -19.96 -17.97 5.60
C SER A 140 -19.31 -17.01 6.59
N PHE A 141 -20.07 -16.00 7.04
CA PHE A 141 -19.63 -15.10 8.10
C PHE A 141 -20.40 -15.41 9.39
N VAL A 142 -19.74 -15.17 10.53
CA VAL A 142 -20.45 -15.22 11.82
C VAL A 142 -21.59 -14.20 11.82
N ALA A 143 -22.72 -14.57 12.43
CA ALA A 143 -23.86 -13.66 12.56
C ALA A 143 -23.46 -12.42 13.38
N ALA A 144 -23.89 -11.24 12.94
CA ALA A 144 -23.72 -10.04 13.71
C ALA A 144 -24.59 -10.07 14.97
N ASP A 145 -24.05 -9.61 16.11
CA ASP A 145 -24.82 -9.49 17.35
C ASP A 145 -25.91 -8.42 17.18
N PRO A 146 -27.21 -8.77 17.40
CA PRO A 146 -28.31 -7.81 17.20
C PRO A 146 -28.24 -6.59 18.12
N GLY A 147 -27.70 -6.74 19.33
CA GLY A 147 -27.54 -5.63 20.28
C GLY A 147 -26.49 -4.63 19.78
N VAL A 148 -25.35 -5.14 19.28
CA VAL A 148 -24.29 -4.28 18.69
C VAL A 148 -24.82 -3.59 17.42
N VAL A 149 -25.54 -4.31 16.54
CA VAL A 149 -26.15 -3.73 15.35
C VAL A 149 -27.10 -2.59 15.71
N ALA A 150 -27.99 -2.81 16.70
CA ALA A 150 -28.94 -1.79 17.14
C ALA A 150 -28.21 -0.57 17.75
N LEU A 151 -27.17 -0.79 18.51
CA LEU A 151 -26.39 0.27 19.18
C LEU A 151 -25.74 1.22 18.19
N VAL A 152 -25.22 0.71 17.06
CA VAL A 152 -24.50 1.52 16.06
C VAL A 152 -25.35 1.89 14.84
N ALA A 153 -26.61 1.51 14.79
CA ALA A 153 -27.45 1.64 13.59
C ALA A 153 -27.56 3.08 13.06
N LYS A 154 -27.68 4.06 13.97
CA LYS A 154 -27.79 5.48 13.61
C LYS A 154 -26.50 6.00 12.98
N GLU A 155 -25.37 5.74 13.60
CA GLU A 155 -24.05 6.17 13.16
C GLU A 155 -23.67 5.47 11.85
N HIS A 156 -23.99 4.18 11.74
CA HIS A 156 -23.80 3.42 10.49
C HIS A 156 -24.63 4.00 9.34
N ALA A 157 -25.92 4.28 9.55
CA ALA A 157 -26.77 4.88 8.53
C ALA A 157 -26.29 6.28 8.14
N ALA A 158 -25.87 7.10 9.10
CA ALA A 158 -25.29 8.42 8.82
C ALA A 158 -23.98 8.33 8.04
N THR A 159 -23.12 7.36 8.37
CA THR A 159 -21.86 7.11 7.63
C THR A 159 -22.15 6.68 6.19
N ILE A 160 -23.09 5.75 5.98
CA ILE A 160 -23.48 5.32 4.63
C ILE A 160 -24.05 6.50 3.81
N ALA A 161 -24.88 7.34 4.41
CA ALA A 161 -25.39 8.54 3.75
C ALA A 161 -24.26 9.51 3.39
N TYR A 162 -23.34 9.75 4.32
CA TYR A 162 -22.21 10.64 4.11
C TYR A 162 -21.28 10.16 3.00
N VAL A 163 -20.87 8.89 3.01
CA VAL A 163 -19.93 8.37 1.99
C VAL A 163 -20.54 8.29 0.59
N LYS A 164 -21.87 8.33 0.48
CA LYS A 164 -22.61 8.42 -0.79
C LYS A 164 -22.84 9.87 -1.28
N THR A 165 -22.31 10.87 -0.57
CA THR A 165 -22.43 12.28 -1.00
C THR A 165 -21.78 12.44 -2.37
N PRO A 166 -22.53 12.96 -3.39
CA PRO A 166 -22.02 13.12 -4.74
C PRO A 166 -20.86 14.12 -4.81
N VAL A 167 -19.86 13.82 -5.63
CA VAL A 167 -18.69 14.68 -5.86
C VAL A 167 -18.48 15.04 -7.34
N GLY A 168 -19.10 14.31 -8.27
CA GLY A 168 -18.99 14.52 -9.71
C GLY A 168 -19.47 13.30 -10.49
N GLU A 169 -19.00 13.15 -11.72
CA GLU A 169 -19.34 12.03 -12.61
C GLU A 169 -18.09 11.56 -13.36
N SER A 170 -18.08 10.29 -13.79
CA SER A 170 -17.07 9.76 -14.72
C SER A 170 -17.74 9.12 -15.92
N ALA A 171 -17.29 9.46 -17.12
CA ALA A 171 -17.72 8.84 -18.37
C ALA A 171 -16.96 7.51 -18.66
N PHE A 172 -15.99 7.13 -17.83
CA PHE A 172 -15.19 5.92 -18.01
C PHE A 172 -14.99 5.18 -16.69
N ARG A 173 -14.65 3.91 -16.79
CA ARG A 173 -14.29 3.09 -15.63
C ARG A 173 -12.88 3.44 -15.16
N MET A 174 -12.69 3.65 -13.87
CA MET A 174 -11.39 3.83 -13.24
C MET A 174 -11.04 2.55 -12.47
N SER A 175 -10.03 1.82 -12.94
CA SER A 175 -9.69 0.52 -12.38
C SER A 175 -8.19 0.29 -12.25
N SER A 176 -7.80 -0.62 -11.37
CA SER A 176 -6.40 -1.01 -11.15
C SER A 176 -6.11 -2.46 -11.56
N TYR A 177 -7.04 -3.14 -12.23
CA TYR A 177 -6.84 -4.54 -12.64
C TYR A 177 -5.58 -4.76 -13.48
N PHE A 178 -5.23 -3.79 -14.31
CA PHE A 178 -4.11 -3.82 -15.24
C PHE A 178 -3.14 -2.65 -15.05
N ALA A 179 -3.11 -2.07 -13.83
CA ALA A 179 -2.21 -0.94 -13.52
C ALA A 179 -0.73 -1.30 -13.75
N ASP A 180 -0.34 -2.53 -13.43
CA ASP A 180 1.03 -3.04 -13.66
C ASP A 180 1.38 -3.25 -15.15
N VAL A 181 0.43 -3.09 -16.07
CA VAL A 181 0.65 -3.26 -17.54
C VAL A 181 0.12 -2.08 -18.36
N GLY A 182 -0.07 -0.92 -17.74
CA GLY A 182 -0.38 0.34 -18.42
C GLY A 182 -1.83 0.81 -18.37
N ASP A 183 -2.69 0.25 -17.50
CA ASP A 183 -3.98 0.85 -17.18
C ASP A 183 -3.80 1.93 -16.10
N ASP A 184 -3.71 3.19 -16.52
CA ASP A 184 -3.55 4.32 -15.61
C ASP A 184 -4.89 4.95 -15.19
N THR A 185 -6.04 4.35 -15.53
CA THR A 185 -7.36 4.96 -15.34
C THR A 185 -7.70 5.29 -13.89
N ALA A 186 -7.22 4.49 -12.92
CA ALA A 186 -7.39 4.78 -11.49
C ALA A 186 -6.36 5.79 -10.96
N ILE A 187 -5.18 5.88 -11.57
CA ILE A 187 -4.05 6.68 -11.09
C ILE A 187 -4.09 8.10 -11.68
N ALA A 188 -4.52 8.22 -12.94
CA ALA A 188 -4.50 9.49 -13.67
C ALA A 188 -5.29 10.60 -12.98
N PRO A 189 -6.52 10.41 -12.50
CA PRO A 189 -7.26 11.46 -11.77
C PRO A 189 -6.54 11.93 -10.51
N VAL A 190 -5.87 11.02 -9.80
CA VAL A 190 -5.08 11.33 -8.60
C VAL A 190 -3.89 12.22 -8.98
N ASN A 191 -3.12 11.82 -9.99
CA ASN A 191 -1.97 12.58 -10.47
C ASN A 191 -2.36 13.98 -10.98
N LEU A 192 -3.44 14.06 -11.74
CA LEU A 192 -3.93 15.33 -12.28
C LEU A 192 -4.38 16.28 -11.17
N ALA A 193 -5.10 15.78 -10.17
CA ALA A 193 -5.52 16.56 -9.01
C ALA A 193 -4.33 17.10 -8.20
N GLN A 194 -3.33 16.25 -7.93
CA GLN A 194 -2.12 16.63 -7.21
C GLN A 194 -1.29 17.66 -7.99
N ALA A 195 -1.11 17.43 -9.30
CA ALA A 195 -0.35 18.34 -10.17
C ALA A 195 -1.03 19.71 -10.29
N ASP A 196 -2.35 19.75 -10.42
CA ASP A 196 -3.12 21.00 -10.46
C ASP A 196 -2.99 21.80 -9.17
N TYR A 197 -3.15 21.13 -8.01
CA TYR A 197 -2.98 21.77 -6.70
C TYR A 197 -1.58 22.37 -6.53
N VAL A 198 -0.53 21.56 -6.78
CA VAL A 198 0.86 22.00 -6.64
C VAL A 198 1.19 23.11 -7.64
N SER A 199 0.71 23.03 -8.87
CA SER A 199 0.94 24.08 -9.88
C SER A 199 0.34 25.42 -9.46
N ARG A 200 -0.89 25.40 -8.94
CA ARG A 200 -1.55 26.62 -8.42
C ARG A 200 -0.81 27.17 -7.20
N TYR A 201 -0.42 26.29 -6.28
CA TYR A 201 0.34 26.70 -5.08
C TYR A 201 1.69 27.33 -5.43
N VAL A 202 2.45 26.70 -6.31
CA VAL A 202 3.78 27.19 -6.75
C VAL A 202 3.66 28.55 -7.42
N LYS A 203 2.70 28.72 -8.33
CA LYS A 203 2.47 30.02 -9.00
C LYS A 203 2.12 31.14 -8.02
N ALA A 204 1.31 30.84 -7.00
CA ALA A 204 0.86 31.83 -6.03
C ALA A 204 1.88 32.15 -4.93
N ASN A 205 2.64 31.14 -4.45
CA ASN A 205 3.42 31.27 -3.23
C ASN A 205 4.93 31.12 -3.43
N LEU A 206 5.37 30.55 -4.57
CA LEU A 206 6.78 30.27 -4.86
C LEU A 206 7.16 30.73 -6.28
N PRO A 207 7.03 32.03 -6.60
CA PRO A 207 7.21 32.55 -7.95
C PRO A 207 8.58 32.25 -8.55
N GLN A 208 9.61 32.09 -7.73
CA GLN A 208 10.96 31.70 -8.15
C GLN A 208 11.03 30.29 -8.78
N TYR A 209 10.02 29.47 -8.55
CA TYR A 209 9.89 28.10 -9.13
C TYR A 209 8.76 27.98 -10.15
N ALA A 210 8.03 29.06 -10.45
CA ALA A 210 6.85 29.04 -11.32
C ALA A 210 7.13 28.55 -12.76
N ALA A 211 8.38 28.66 -13.22
CA ALA A 211 8.83 28.19 -14.52
C ALA A 211 9.21 26.68 -14.55
N LEU A 212 9.32 26.05 -13.39
CA LEU A 212 9.68 24.61 -13.34
C LEU A 212 8.48 23.73 -13.71
N PRO A 213 8.71 22.64 -14.46
CA PRO A 213 7.69 21.65 -14.73
C PRO A 213 7.17 21.01 -13.42
N VAL A 214 5.84 20.90 -13.30
CA VAL A 214 5.20 20.16 -12.21
C VAL A 214 4.74 18.82 -12.74
N LEU A 215 5.31 17.76 -12.19
CA LEU A 215 4.89 16.37 -12.38
C LEU A 215 4.13 15.90 -11.14
N SER A 216 3.47 14.76 -11.23
CA SER A 216 2.89 14.07 -10.09
C SER A 216 3.17 12.58 -10.16
N MET A 217 3.44 11.97 -9.02
CA MET A 217 3.70 10.54 -8.89
C MET A 217 2.69 9.92 -7.95
N ALA A 218 1.97 8.91 -8.43
CA ALA A 218 1.07 8.09 -7.66
C ALA A 218 1.14 6.63 -8.09
N SER A 219 0.64 5.73 -7.26
CA SER A 219 0.61 4.29 -7.49
C SER A 219 -0.78 3.72 -7.25
N ALA A 220 -1.06 2.55 -7.83
CA ALA A 220 -2.23 1.77 -7.48
C ALA A 220 -2.03 1.13 -6.10
N PHE A 221 -2.83 1.54 -5.12
CA PHE A 221 -2.75 0.97 -3.76
C PHE A 221 -3.26 -0.46 -3.70
N LYS A 222 -4.22 -0.81 -4.55
CA LYS A 222 -4.83 -2.13 -4.69
C LYS A 222 -4.54 -2.67 -6.08
N SER A 223 -3.84 -3.80 -6.15
CA SER A 223 -3.49 -4.49 -7.41
C SER A 223 -3.43 -6.01 -7.24
N GLY A 224 -4.35 -6.57 -6.43
CA GLY A 224 -4.46 -8.00 -6.21
C GLY A 224 -3.56 -8.58 -5.11
N SER A 225 -2.74 -7.77 -4.43
CA SER A 225 -1.81 -8.27 -3.41
C SER A 225 -2.52 -8.93 -2.22
N ALA A 226 -3.70 -8.44 -1.84
CA ALA A 226 -4.52 -9.01 -0.77
C ALA A 226 -5.62 -9.98 -1.28
N GLY A 227 -5.54 -10.42 -2.55
CA GLY A 227 -6.47 -11.38 -3.15
C GLY A 227 -7.23 -10.83 -4.35
N VAL A 228 -8.06 -11.69 -4.96
CA VAL A 228 -8.77 -11.42 -6.22
C VAL A 228 -9.75 -10.25 -6.16
N SER A 229 -10.17 -9.83 -4.97
CA SER A 229 -11.03 -8.67 -4.73
C SER A 229 -10.27 -7.38 -4.40
N ASP A 230 -8.93 -7.44 -4.35
CA ASP A 230 -8.08 -6.32 -3.95
C ASP A 230 -7.73 -5.41 -5.14
N TYR A 231 -8.75 -4.81 -5.73
CA TYR A 231 -8.60 -3.85 -6.84
C TYR A 231 -9.48 -2.63 -6.60
N THR A 232 -9.05 -1.47 -7.10
CA THR A 232 -9.92 -0.32 -7.31
C THR A 232 -10.79 -0.60 -8.53
N ASP A 233 -12.10 -0.41 -8.41
CA ASP A 233 -13.04 -0.59 -9.52
C ASP A 233 -14.23 0.38 -9.40
N VAL A 234 -14.07 1.57 -9.96
CA VAL A 234 -15.08 2.62 -9.98
C VAL A 234 -15.76 2.64 -11.36
N ALA A 235 -17.01 2.22 -11.40
CA ALA A 235 -17.80 2.19 -12.62
C ALA A 235 -18.09 3.61 -13.18
N PRO A 236 -18.35 3.75 -14.49
CA PRO A 236 -18.86 5.00 -15.06
C PRO A 236 -20.17 5.42 -14.39
N GLY A 237 -20.41 6.73 -14.30
CA GLY A 237 -21.61 7.32 -13.70
C GLY A 237 -21.28 8.30 -12.59
N LYS A 238 -22.23 8.48 -11.65
CA LYS A 238 -22.08 9.39 -10.51
C LYS A 238 -20.97 8.92 -9.57
N LEU A 239 -20.12 9.86 -9.20
CA LEU A 239 -19.04 9.66 -8.22
C LEU A 239 -19.46 10.22 -6.87
N ALA A 240 -19.14 9.48 -5.80
CA ALA A 240 -19.37 9.88 -4.43
C ALA A 240 -18.06 9.83 -3.61
N LEU A 241 -18.12 10.23 -2.34
CA LEU A 241 -16.95 10.26 -1.47
C LEU A 241 -16.27 8.89 -1.34
N ASN A 242 -17.04 7.80 -1.30
CA ASN A 242 -16.48 6.45 -1.25
C ASN A 242 -15.67 6.09 -2.49
N ASN A 243 -16.02 6.60 -3.68
CA ASN A 243 -15.25 6.38 -4.90
C ASN A 243 -13.90 7.10 -4.82
N ALA A 244 -13.87 8.33 -4.31
CA ALA A 244 -12.61 9.03 -4.06
C ALA A 244 -11.74 8.31 -3.02
N ALA A 245 -12.35 7.72 -1.99
CA ALA A 245 -11.66 6.90 -1.00
C ALA A 245 -11.12 5.58 -1.58
N ASP A 246 -11.77 5.01 -2.60
CA ASP A 246 -11.29 3.84 -3.31
C ASP A 246 -10.11 4.15 -4.25
N LEU A 247 -10.14 5.33 -4.89
CA LEU A 247 -9.04 5.84 -5.71
C LEU A 247 -7.82 6.23 -4.88
N TYR A 248 -8.01 6.81 -3.69
CA TYR A 248 -6.94 7.19 -2.77
C TYR A 248 -7.19 6.64 -1.37
N LEU A 249 -6.63 5.48 -1.08
CA LEU A 249 -6.95 4.67 0.10
C LEU A 249 -6.44 5.27 1.42
N TYR A 250 -5.21 5.79 1.45
CA TYR A 250 -4.54 6.21 2.68
C TYR A 250 -4.83 7.67 3.07
N PRO A 251 -4.81 8.01 4.36
CA PRO A 251 -5.02 9.38 4.85
C PRO A 251 -3.72 10.23 4.76
N ASN A 252 -3.01 10.13 3.63
CA ASN A 252 -1.80 10.89 3.41
C ASN A 252 -2.13 12.36 3.08
N THR A 253 -1.23 13.28 3.44
CA THR A 253 -1.28 14.69 3.04
C THR A 253 -0.45 14.94 1.78
N LEU A 254 -0.85 15.95 1.01
CA LEU A 254 -0.18 16.31 -0.23
C LEU A 254 1.16 17.03 0.04
N TYR A 255 2.23 16.49 -0.52
CA TYR A 255 3.55 17.11 -0.50
C TYR A 255 4.05 17.35 -1.91
N ALA A 256 5.01 18.27 -2.06
CA ALA A 256 5.77 18.42 -3.29
C ALA A 256 7.26 18.48 -2.96
N VAL A 257 8.05 17.83 -3.79
CA VAL A 257 9.52 17.81 -3.69
C VAL A 257 10.14 18.43 -4.93
N LYS A 258 11.31 19.07 -4.78
CA LYS A 258 12.11 19.55 -5.91
C LYS A 258 13.26 18.59 -6.16
N ILE A 259 13.29 18.02 -7.37
CA ILE A 259 14.30 17.05 -7.79
C ILE A 259 14.89 17.44 -9.13
N ASP A 260 16.06 16.91 -9.45
CA ASP A 260 16.64 16.99 -10.79
C ASP A 260 16.30 15.76 -11.65
N GLY A 261 16.73 15.77 -12.91
CA GLY A 261 16.47 14.70 -13.86
C GLY A 261 17.16 13.38 -13.47
N ALA A 262 18.28 13.43 -12.76
CA ALA A 262 18.91 12.24 -12.22
C ALA A 262 18.03 11.63 -11.09
N GLY A 263 17.51 12.45 -10.20
CA GLY A 263 16.57 12.06 -9.15
C GLY A 263 15.25 11.53 -9.74
N LEU A 264 14.72 12.17 -10.79
CA LEU A 264 13.54 11.68 -11.50
C LEU A 264 13.79 10.28 -12.08
N LYS A 265 14.92 10.07 -12.75
CA LYS A 265 15.28 8.76 -13.29
C LYS A 265 15.44 7.72 -12.17
N ALA A 266 16.10 8.08 -11.06
CA ALA A 266 16.28 7.18 -9.94
C ALA A 266 14.94 6.77 -9.29
N TRP A 267 13.98 7.70 -9.20
CA TRP A 267 12.61 7.41 -8.75
C TRP A 267 11.92 6.36 -9.62
N LEU A 268 11.95 6.57 -10.94
CA LEU A 268 11.33 5.66 -11.91
C LEU A 268 12.04 4.29 -11.93
N GLU A 269 13.37 4.26 -11.83
CA GLU A 269 14.16 3.01 -11.72
C GLU A 269 13.79 2.21 -10.47
N HIS A 270 13.59 2.90 -9.32
CA HIS A 270 13.15 2.24 -8.10
C HIS A 270 11.75 1.62 -8.30
N GLY A 271 10.79 2.38 -8.84
CA GLY A 271 9.45 1.88 -9.16
C GLY A 271 9.48 0.68 -10.11
N ALA A 272 10.39 0.66 -11.09
CA ALA A 272 10.55 -0.46 -12.02
C ALA A 272 11.03 -1.76 -11.34
N GLY A 273 11.42 -1.74 -10.06
CA GLY A 273 11.62 -2.91 -9.21
C GLY A 273 10.36 -3.77 -9.02
N ARG A 274 9.17 -3.25 -9.37
CA ARG A 274 7.91 -3.98 -9.42
C ARG A 274 7.96 -5.21 -10.31
N PHE A 275 8.81 -5.21 -11.31
CA PHE A 275 8.87 -6.27 -12.32
C PHE A 275 10.06 -7.21 -12.09
N ASN A 276 9.91 -8.47 -12.44
CA ASN A 276 11.02 -9.41 -12.57
C ASN A 276 11.86 -9.08 -13.80
N THR A 277 13.12 -9.50 -13.81
CA THR A 277 13.94 -9.46 -15.03
C THR A 277 13.49 -10.58 -15.96
N ILE A 278 13.18 -10.24 -17.20
CA ILE A 278 12.73 -11.18 -18.23
C ILE A 278 13.91 -11.55 -19.13
N ASP A 279 14.17 -12.85 -19.27
CA ASP A 279 15.12 -13.39 -20.24
C ASP A 279 14.42 -13.57 -21.61
N PRO A 280 14.78 -12.79 -22.63
CA PRO A 280 14.16 -12.91 -23.95
C PRO A 280 14.34 -14.29 -24.62
N ALA A 281 15.38 -15.04 -24.26
CA ALA A 281 15.67 -16.35 -24.85
C ALA A 281 14.92 -17.51 -24.18
N LYS A 282 14.35 -17.30 -22.99
CA LYS A 282 13.66 -18.35 -22.24
C LYS A 282 12.34 -18.74 -22.89
N ALA A 283 12.22 -20.01 -23.30
CA ALA A 283 11.02 -20.52 -23.98
C ALA A 283 9.82 -20.77 -23.06
N GLY A 284 10.04 -20.98 -21.76
CA GLY A 284 8.96 -21.19 -20.76
C GLY A 284 8.32 -19.89 -20.27
N PRO A 285 7.19 -20.00 -19.56
CA PRO A 285 6.55 -18.84 -18.94
C PRO A 285 7.48 -18.12 -17.95
N GLN A 286 7.35 -16.80 -17.88
CA GLN A 286 8.09 -15.95 -16.97
C GLN A 286 7.14 -15.00 -16.25
N GLU A 287 7.19 -15.00 -14.91
CA GLU A 287 6.39 -14.11 -14.10
C GLU A 287 6.82 -12.65 -14.27
N LEU A 288 5.87 -11.80 -14.64
CA LEU A 288 6.10 -10.36 -14.81
C LEU A 288 6.35 -9.68 -13.47
N ILE A 289 5.51 -9.99 -12.47
CA ILE A 289 5.44 -9.23 -11.23
C ILE A 289 6.39 -9.81 -10.20
N ASN A 290 7.20 -8.95 -9.58
CA ASN A 290 7.98 -9.27 -8.39
C ASN A 290 7.09 -9.20 -7.15
N PRO A 291 6.73 -10.34 -6.53
CA PRO A 291 5.81 -10.35 -5.39
C PRO A 291 6.39 -9.70 -4.12
N SER A 292 7.71 -9.56 -4.05
CA SER A 292 8.38 -8.90 -2.92
C SER A 292 8.38 -7.37 -3.03
N PHE A 293 7.99 -6.81 -4.17
CA PHE A 293 7.91 -5.36 -4.37
C PHE A 293 6.45 -4.90 -4.30
N PRO A 294 6.06 -4.11 -3.28
CA PRO A 294 4.67 -3.68 -3.10
C PRO A 294 4.18 -2.81 -4.26
N SER A 295 2.92 -2.99 -4.67
CA SER A 295 2.30 -2.21 -5.76
C SER A 295 2.29 -0.71 -5.46
N TYR A 296 2.11 -0.31 -4.21
CA TYR A 296 2.13 1.09 -3.80
C TYR A 296 3.51 1.76 -3.89
N ASN A 297 4.56 1.01 -4.24
CA ASN A 297 5.88 1.53 -4.60
C ASN A 297 6.11 1.58 -6.12
N PHE A 298 5.15 1.16 -6.94
CA PHE A 298 5.20 1.39 -8.37
C PHE A 298 4.55 2.75 -8.69
N ASP A 299 5.26 3.81 -8.37
CA ASP A 299 4.85 5.17 -8.65
C ASP A 299 4.99 5.47 -10.15
N VAL A 300 3.91 5.89 -10.78
CA VAL A 300 3.89 6.29 -12.19
C VAL A 300 3.35 7.72 -12.33
N PRO A 301 3.94 8.52 -13.22
CA PRO A 301 3.44 9.85 -13.54
C PRO A 301 2.29 9.78 -14.54
N THR A 302 1.40 10.76 -14.48
CA THR A 302 0.45 11.06 -15.55
C THR A 302 0.77 12.43 -16.13
N SER A 303 1.26 12.44 -17.37
CA SER A 303 1.65 13.67 -18.05
C SER A 303 1.58 13.47 -19.56
N SER A 304 1.09 14.45 -20.28
CA SER A 304 1.15 14.47 -21.76
C SER A 304 2.55 14.79 -22.27
N GLU A 305 3.44 15.33 -21.42
CA GLU A 305 4.76 15.83 -21.81
C GLU A 305 5.91 14.90 -21.42
N LEU A 306 5.74 14.06 -20.37
CA LEU A 306 6.75 13.09 -19.95
C LEU A 306 6.50 11.75 -20.64
N ARG A 307 7.56 11.16 -21.19
CA ARG A 307 7.54 9.83 -21.81
C ARG A 307 8.77 9.04 -21.42
N PHE A 308 8.59 7.76 -21.12
CA PHE A 308 9.70 6.82 -20.92
C PHE A 308 9.27 5.40 -21.22
N GLU A 309 10.24 4.52 -21.39
CA GLU A 309 10.03 3.09 -21.53
C GLU A 309 10.70 2.34 -20.39
N ILE A 310 10.08 1.23 -19.97
CA ILE A 310 10.61 0.31 -18.98
C ILE A 310 11.10 -0.95 -19.69
N ASP A 311 12.40 -1.13 -19.78
CA ASP A 311 13.04 -2.31 -20.36
C ASP A 311 13.29 -3.37 -19.27
N ILE A 312 12.33 -4.27 -19.10
CA ILE A 312 12.40 -5.33 -18.09
C ILE A 312 13.32 -6.50 -18.48
N SER A 313 13.93 -6.49 -19.66
CA SER A 313 15.02 -7.42 -19.99
C SER A 313 16.35 -7.01 -19.33
N LYS A 314 16.43 -5.78 -18.81
CA LYS A 314 17.60 -5.24 -18.14
C LYS A 314 17.57 -5.45 -16.62
N PRO A 315 18.75 -5.44 -15.98
CA PRO A 315 18.84 -5.48 -14.53
C PRO A 315 18.11 -4.30 -13.88
N VAL A 316 17.65 -4.49 -12.65
CA VAL A 316 17.10 -3.42 -11.80
C VAL A 316 18.11 -2.26 -11.71
N GLY A 317 17.64 -1.03 -11.84
CA GLY A 317 18.48 0.18 -11.87
C GLY A 317 18.98 0.59 -13.27
N GLN A 318 18.66 -0.19 -14.32
CA GLN A 318 19.02 0.11 -15.71
C GLN A 318 17.83 0.00 -16.66
N ARG A 319 16.61 0.01 -16.14
CA ARG A 319 15.36 -0.29 -16.87
C ARG A 319 14.73 0.91 -17.52
N ILE A 320 14.96 2.11 -17.00
CA ILE A 320 14.36 3.33 -17.56
C ILE A 320 15.15 3.78 -18.76
N VAL A 321 14.53 3.64 -19.93
CA VAL A 321 15.06 4.03 -21.23
C VAL A 321 14.18 5.09 -21.90
N LYS A 322 14.72 5.83 -22.86
CA LYS A 322 14.03 6.87 -23.65
C LYS A 322 13.29 7.90 -22.78
N LEU A 323 13.82 8.22 -21.58
CA LEU A 323 13.21 9.24 -20.70
C LEU A 323 13.31 10.61 -21.36
N ALA A 324 12.16 11.17 -21.72
CA ALA A 324 12.05 12.45 -22.41
C ALA A 324 10.94 13.34 -21.81
N TYR A 325 11.18 14.63 -21.77
CA TYR A 325 10.22 15.67 -21.40
C TYR A 325 10.05 16.64 -22.58
N GLN A 326 8.79 16.87 -23.00
CA GLN A 326 8.45 17.67 -24.18
C GLN A 326 9.24 17.24 -25.44
N GLY A 327 9.37 15.94 -25.64
CA GLY A 327 10.07 15.33 -26.78
C GLY A 327 11.60 15.42 -26.72
N LYS A 328 12.20 16.01 -25.68
CA LYS A 328 13.66 16.11 -25.52
C LYS A 328 14.13 15.18 -24.40
N PRO A 329 15.30 14.52 -24.56
CA PRO A 329 15.87 13.70 -23.50
C PRO A 329 16.05 14.50 -22.19
N VAL A 330 15.60 13.93 -21.08
CA VAL A 330 15.77 14.55 -19.76
C VAL A 330 17.25 14.59 -19.41
N GLN A 331 17.75 15.80 -19.11
CA GLN A 331 19.13 16.00 -18.68
C GLN A 331 19.25 15.77 -17.16
N ALA A 332 20.38 15.24 -16.69
CA ALA A 332 20.60 14.94 -15.28
C ALA A 332 20.34 16.12 -14.35
N GLY A 333 20.74 17.33 -14.74
CA GLY A 333 20.55 18.56 -13.97
C GLY A 333 19.23 19.31 -14.22
N GLN A 334 18.35 18.82 -15.12
CA GLN A 334 17.05 19.44 -15.40
C GLN A 334 16.15 19.38 -14.16
N GLN A 335 15.58 20.51 -13.74
CA GLN A 335 14.82 20.60 -12.50
C GLN A 335 13.33 20.35 -12.72
N PHE A 336 12.72 19.65 -11.76
CA PHE A 336 11.29 19.33 -11.72
C PHE A 336 10.74 19.55 -10.31
N ILE A 337 9.47 19.88 -10.22
CA ILE A 337 8.67 19.76 -9.01
C ILE A 337 7.81 18.51 -9.15
N VAL A 338 7.80 17.66 -8.15
CA VAL A 338 7.00 16.43 -8.16
C VAL A 338 6.02 16.46 -7.00
N ALA A 339 4.73 16.47 -7.33
CA ALA A 339 3.65 16.27 -6.38
C ALA A 339 3.60 14.79 -5.97
N THR A 340 3.45 14.54 -4.70
CA THR A 340 3.39 13.21 -4.09
C THR A 340 2.69 13.28 -2.73
N ASN A 341 2.92 12.34 -1.84
CA ASN A 341 2.38 12.37 -0.50
C ASN A 341 3.48 12.48 0.57
N ASN A 342 3.07 12.82 1.80
CA ASN A 342 3.97 12.97 2.94
C ASN A 342 4.80 11.70 3.23
N TYR A 343 4.20 10.51 3.11
CA TYR A 343 4.90 9.23 3.32
C TYR A 343 6.08 9.10 2.35
N ARG A 344 5.85 9.33 1.04
CA ARG A 344 6.87 9.24 0.00
C ARG A 344 7.95 10.30 0.16
N ALA A 345 7.55 11.56 0.36
CA ALA A 345 8.47 12.69 0.50
C ALA A 345 9.42 12.54 1.70
N SER A 346 9.00 11.83 2.75
CA SER A 346 9.77 11.61 3.99
C SER A 346 10.56 10.30 4.01
N GLY A 347 10.71 9.61 2.87
CA GLY A 347 11.53 8.39 2.75
C GLY A 347 10.74 7.09 2.70
N GLY A 348 9.43 7.12 2.81
CA GLY A 348 8.59 5.94 2.75
C GLY A 348 8.74 5.17 1.44
N GLY A 349 8.91 3.84 1.53
CA GLY A 349 9.14 2.95 0.40
C GLY A 349 10.59 2.93 -0.10
N GLY A 350 11.53 3.62 0.54
CA GLY A 350 12.96 3.54 0.24
C GLY A 350 13.38 4.20 -1.08
N PHE A 351 12.66 5.22 -1.55
CA PHE A 351 13.00 5.91 -2.80
C PHE A 351 14.29 6.72 -2.67
N PRO A 352 15.23 6.60 -3.64
CA PRO A 352 16.53 7.24 -3.55
C PRO A 352 16.45 8.75 -3.41
N GLY A 353 17.08 9.30 -2.39
CA GLY A 353 17.17 10.74 -2.13
C GLY A 353 15.87 11.41 -1.69
N LEU A 354 14.87 10.66 -1.26
CA LEU A 354 13.67 11.15 -0.59
C LEU A 354 13.77 10.86 0.90
N ASP A 355 14.17 11.85 1.67
CA ASP A 355 14.42 11.79 3.11
C ASP A 355 13.81 13.00 3.86
N GLY A 356 12.92 13.72 3.18
CA GLY A 356 12.31 14.96 3.66
C GLY A 356 13.09 16.24 3.28
N SER A 357 14.39 16.15 2.99
CA SER A 357 15.24 17.32 2.71
C SER A 357 14.89 18.08 1.42
N LYS A 358 14.25 17.41 0.47
CA LYS A 358 13.84 17.98 -0.83
C LYS A 358 12.42 18.55 -0.82
N THR A 359 11.73 18.53 0.31
CA THR A 359 10.35 19.00 0.44
C THR A 359 10.26 20.51 0.15
N LEU A 360 9.49 20.87 -0.85
CA LEU A 360 9.17 22.23 -1.25
C LEU A 360 7.83 22.70 -0.67
N LEU A 361 6.88 21.79 -0.60
CA LEU A 361 5.54 22.00 -0.03
C LEU A 361 5.19 20.82 0.89
N ALA A 362 4.81 21.13 2.12
CA ALA A 362 4.16 20.24 3.07
C ALA A 362 2.75 20.79 3.34
N SER A 363 1.76 20.34 2.55
CA SER A 363 0.37 20.77 2.73
C SER A 363 -0.29 20.03 3.89
N PRO A 364 -1.16 20.68 4.67
CA PRO A 364 -2.03 20.01 5.63
C PRO A 364 -3.17 19.25 4.95
N ASP A 365 -3.46 19.52 3.67
CA ASP A 365 -4.59 18.95 2.95
C ASP A 365 -4.34 17.49 2.61
N ALA A 366 -5.30 16.63 2.91
CA ALA A 366 -5.24 15.22 2.53
C ALA A 366 -5.33 15.07 1.01
N ASN A 367 -4.54 14.16 0.43
CA ASN A 367 -4.59 13.88 -1.02
C ASN A 367 -6.00 13.51 -1.50
N ARG A 368 -6.77 12.80 -0.66
CA ARG A 368 -8.16 12.47 -0.96
C ARG A 368 -9.05 13.71 -1.05
N ASP A 369 -8.87 14.68 -0.17
CA ASP A 369 -9.66 15.93 -0.18
C ASP A 369 -9.29 16.79 -1.39
N VAL A 370 -8.01 16.80 -1.76
CA VAL A 370 -7.53 17.43 -3.00
C VAL A 370 -8.19 16.78 -4.22
N LEU A 371 -8.23 15.45 -4.28
CA LEU A 371 -8.90 14.70 -5.35
C LEU A 371 -10.40 15.02 -5.41
N ILE A 372 -11.09 15.04 -4.26
CA ILE A 372 -12.52 15.38 -4.17
C ILE A 372 -12.79 16.79 -4.69
N ALA A 373 -12.00 17.77 -4.25
CA ALA A 373 -12.14 19.16 -4.68
C ALA A 373 -11.90 19.30 -6.19
N TRP A 374 -10.91 18.59 -6.72
CA TRP A 374 -10.61 18.59 -8.15
C TRP A 374 -11.73 17.93 -8.98
N ILE A 375 -12.28 16.78 -8.56
CA ILE A 375 -13.42 16.13 -9.21
C ILE A 375 -14.63 17.07 -9.23
N LYS A 376 -14.95 17.74 -8.10
CA LYS A 376 -16.04 18.73 -8.02
C LYS A 376 -15.86 19.88 -9.00
N SER A 377 -14.63 20.34 -9.18
CA SER A 377 -14.31 21.40 -10.15
C SER A 377 -14.44 20.93 -11.60
N ALA A 378 -13.96 19.73 -11.90
CA ALA A 378 -14.05 19.13 -13.24
C ALA A 378 -15.49 18.74 -13.62
N LYS A 379 -16.36 18.47 -12.61
CA LYS A 379 -17.74 18.00 -12.73
C LYS A 379 -17.85 16.62 -13.38
N THR A 380 -17.36 16.46 -14.61
CA THR A 380 -17.39 15.20 -15.37
C THR A 380 -15.97 14.84 -15.84
N LEU A 381 -15.50 13.63 -15.44
CA LEU A 381 -14.26 13.09 -15.92
C LEU A 381 -14.48 12.34 -17.24
N THR A 382 -13.59 12.55 -18.21
CA THR A 382 -13.59 11.85 -19.51
C THR A 382 -12.29 11.08 -19.70
N LEU A 383 -12.33 9.95 -20.40
CA LEU A 383 -11.15 9.12 -20.62
C LEU A 383 -10.03 9.91 -21.31
N ALA A 384 -10.36 10.65 -22.35
CA ALA A 384 -9.38 11.40 -23.15
C ALA A 384 -8.62 12.46 -22.33
N ALA A 385 -9.32 13.19 -21.45
CA ALA A 385 -8.71 14.27 -20.66
C ALA A 385 -8.15 13.78 -19.31
N HIS A 386 -8.70 12.71 -18.73
CA HIS A 386 -8.48 12.39 -17.32
C HIS A 386 -8.06 10.94 -17.06
N GLY A 387 -7.93 10.08 -18.09
CA GLY A 387 -7.64 8.66 -17.89
C GLY A 387 -6.68 8.02 -18.91
N ALA A 388 -6.40 8.70 -20.04
CA ALA A 388 -5.63 8.09 -21.13
C ALA A 388 -4.22 8.70 -21.33
N GLN A 389 -3.76 9.57 -20.44
CA GLN A 389 -2.47 10.26 -20.57
C GLN A 389 -1.33 9.39 -20.01
N ARG A 390 -1.01 8.30 -20.71
CA ARG A 390 0.08 7.41 -20.30
C ARG A 390 1.44 8.07 -20.49
N SER A 391 2.25 8.06 -19.45
CA SER A 391 3.62 8.54 -19.50
C SER A 391 4.63 7.43 -19.83
N TRP A 392 4.22 6.16 -19.69
CA TRP A 392 5.12 5.03 -19.80
C TRP A 392 4.54 3.86 -20.58
N GLN A 393 5.43 3.02 -21.08
CA GLN A 393 5.14 1.72 -21.66
C GLN A 393 6.34 0.79 -21.44
N PHE A 394 6.16 -0.52 -21.64
CA PHE A 394 7.32 -1.42 -21.74
C PHE A 394 8.12 -1.13 -23.01
N ALA A 395 9.44 -1.25 -22.89
CA ALA A 395 10.29 -1.29 -24.08
C ALA A 395 9.96 -2.53 -24.91
N LYS A 396 10.01 -2.41 -26.23
CA LYS A 396 9.70 -3.54 -27.09
C LYS A 396 10.78 -4.60 -27.02
N VAL A 397 10.40 -5.79 -26.54
CA VAL A 397 11.26 -6.95 -26.41
C VAL A 397 10.54 -8.17 -26.98
N LYS A 398 11.18 -8.84 -27.95
CA LYS A 398 10.67 -10.11 -28.46
C LYS A 398 11.12 -11.23 -27.53
N THR A 399 10.19 -11.97 -26.93
CA THR A 399 10.46 -13.09 -26.02
C THR A 399 10.14 -14.43 -26.68
N ALA A 400 10.95 -15.47 -26.40
CA ALA A 400 10.72 -16.81 -26.90
C ALA A 400 9.54 -17.51 -26.20
N GLY A 401 9.25 -17.16 -24.95
CA GLY A 401 8.14 -17.65 -24.17
C GLY A 401 7.23 -16.53 -23.66
N PRO A 402 6.04 -16.87 -23.12
CA PRO A 402 5.08 -15.88 -22.64
C PRO A 402 5.57 -15.20 -21.36
N VAL A 403 5.32 -13.90 -21.25
CA VAL A 403 5.46 -13.14 -20.00
C VAL A 403 4.09 -13.06 -19.36
N VAL A 404 3.95 -13.64 -18.16
CA VAL A 404 2.66 -13.87 -17.53
C VAL A 404 2.49 -13.09 -16.22
N PHE A 405 1.24 -12.81 -15.87
CA PHE A 405 0.87 -12.20 -14.60
C PHE A 405 -0.54 -12.63 -14.18
N HIS A 406 -0.89 -12.38 -12.93
CA HIS A 406 -2.15 -12.78 -12.33
C HIS A 406 -3.03 -11.56 -12.06
N ALA A 407 -4.31 -11.64 -12.46
CA ALA A 407 -5.30 -10.59 -12.21
C ALA A 407 -6.71 -11.19 -12.03
N ALA A 408 -7.69 -10.36 -11.69
CA ALA A 408 -9.07 -10.82 -11.55
C ALA A 408 -9.60 -11.39 -12.89
N PRO A 409 -10.33 -12.53 -12.87
CA PRO A 409 -10.82 -13.19 -14.07
C PRO A 409 -11.86 -12.35 -14.82
N GLY A 410 -11.92 -12.54 -16.16
CA GLY A 410 -12.95 -11.93 -17.02
C GLY A 410 -12.82 -10.40 -17.16
N LYS A 411 -11.66 -9.80 -16.91
CA LYS A 411 -11.45 -8.34 -16.95
C LYS A 411 -10.81 -7.83 -18.26
N LEU A 412 -10.62 -8.69 -19.26
CA LEU A 412 -9.96 -8.30 -20.50
C LEU A 412 -10.66 -7.13 -21.24
N ALA A 413 -12.00 -7.07 -21.19
CA ALA A 413 -12.75 -5.95 -21.75
C ALA A 413 -12.44 -4.61 -21.04
N VAL A 414 -12.14 -4.65 -19.74
CA VAL A 414 -11.73 -3.46 -18.98
C VAL A 414 -10.35 -3.00 -19.44
N ALA A 415 -9.40 -3.92 -19.64
CA ALA A 415 -8.09 -3.60 -20.22
C ALA A 415 -8.22 -2.89 -21.57
N ARG A 416 -9.04 -3.46 -22.48
CA ARG A 416 -9.29 -2.88 -23.82
C ARG A 416 -9.90 -1.48 -23.74
N ALA A 417 -10.92 -1.29 -22.87
CA ALA A 417 -11.56 0.01 -22.67
C ALA A 417 -10.57 1.06 -22.12
N ALA A 418 -9.58 0.63 -21.33
CA ALA A 418 -8.48 1.47 -20.86
C ALA A 418 -7.36 1.63 -21.92
N GLY A 419 -7.49 1.01 -23.10
CA GLY A 419 -6.50 1.05 -24.19
C GLY A 419 -5.27 0.16 -23.97
N VAL A 420 -5.36 -0.85 -23.10
CA VAL A 420 -4.31 -1.88 -22.94
C VAL A 420 -4.56 -2.99 -23.96
N GLU A 421 -3.85 -2.93 -25.11
CA GLU A 421 -4.13 -3.79 -26.26
C GLU A 421 -3.24 -5.04 -26.34
N ASN A 422 -2.12 -5.06 -25.61
CA ASN A 422 -1.09 -6.10 -25.65
C ASN A 422 -1.24 -7.18 -24.58
N VAL A 423 -2.41 -7.33 -23.97
CA VAL A 423 -2.70 -8.33 -22.94
C VAL A 423 -3.71 -9.36 -23.46
N VAL A 424 -3.53 -10.62 -23.11
CA VAL A 424 -4.47 -11.72 -23.39
C VAL A 424 -4.69 -12.55 -22.13
N GLU A 425 -5.91 -13.06 -21.92
CA GLU A 425 -6.21 -14.03 -20.87
C GLU A 425 -5.86 -15.43 -21.36
N LEU A 426 -4.95 -16.12 -20.69
CA LEU A 426 -4.54 -17.49 -21.03
C LEU A 426 -5.40 -18.54 -20.36
N LYS A 427 -5.79 -18.30 -19.10
CA LYS A 427 -6.62 -19.19 -18.30
C LYS A 427 -7.51 -18.37 -17.37
N ALA A 428 -8.78 -18.73 -17.28
CA ALA A 428 -9.74 -18.08 -16.36
C ALA A 428 -9.49 -18.44 -14.88
N ASP A 429 -8.78 -19.54 -14.62
CA ASP A 429 -8.27 -19.95 -13.31
C ASP A 429 -6.78 -20.30 -13.48
N ASP A 430 -5.92 -19.63 -12.73
CA ASP A 430 -4.48 -19.84 -12.76
C ASP A 430 -4.03 -21.17 -12.11
N GLY A 431 -4.93 -21.84 -11.37
CA GLY A 431 -4.67 -23.04 -10.62
C GLY A 431 -4.03 -22.82 -9.25
N GLY A 432 -3.82 -21.56 -8.84
CA GLY A 432 -3.21 -21.18 -7.56
C GLY A 432 -4.19 -21.23 -6.37
N GLY A 433 -5.46 -21.57 -6.59
CA GLY A 433 -6.47 -21.69 -5.54
C GLY A 433 -6.92 -20.36 -4.90
N LYS A 434 -6.46 -19.21 -5.44
CA LYS A 434 -6.79 -17.86 -4.96
C LYS A 434 -7.84 -17.16 -5.83
N GLY A 435 -8.33 -17.82 -6.90
CA GLY A 435 -9.35 -17.31 -7.81
C GLY A 435 -8.86 -16.29 -8.84
N PHE A 436 -7.55 -16.18 -9.05
CA PHE A 436 -6.99 -15.35 -10.12
C PHE A 436 -7.05 -16.05 -11.48
N ALA A 437 -7.15 -15.25 -12.55
CA ALA A 437 -6.87 -15.68 -13.90
C ALA A 437 -5.39 -15.46 -14.25
N LEU A 438 -4.88 -16.25 -15.20
CA LEU A 438 -3.56 -16.09 -15.77
C LEU A 438 -3.65 -15.29 -17.07
N TYR A 439 -2.93 -14.17 -17.12
CA TYR A 439 -2.79 -13.33 -18.30
C TYR A 439 -1.37 -13.37 -18.85
N ALA A 440 -1.23 -13.01 -20.12
CA ALA A 440 0.07 -12.73 -20.71
C ALA A 440 0.09 -11.32 -21.30
N VAL A 441 1.26 -10.66 -21.21
CA VAL A 441 1.56 -9.40 -21.88
C VAL A 441 2.51 -9.65 -23.05
N ASP A 442 2.16 -9.12 -24.22
CA ASP A 442 3.03 -9.14 -25.42
C ASP A 442 3.94 -7.91 -25.41
N LEU A 443 5.20 -8.12 -25.04
CA LEU A 443 6.21 -7.05 -24.98
C LEU A 443 6.73 -6.64 -26.36
N SER A 444 6.35 -7.31 -27.45
CA SER A 444 6.78 -6.95 -28.80
C SER A 444 5.96 -5.85 -29.46
N LYS A 445 4.81 -5.51 -28.85
CA LYS A 445 3.86 -4.49 -29.34
C LYS A 445 4.04 -3.09 -28.79
#